data_e84e2c5bdce0e26b920ea4f32d854fb7
#
_entry.id   e84e2c5bdce0e26b920ea4f32d854fb7
#
_cell.length_a   1.000
_cell.length_b   1.000
_cell.length_c   1.000
_cell.angle_alpha   90.00
_cell.angle_beta   90.00
_cell.angle_gamma   90.00
#
_symmetry.space_group_name_H-M   'P 1'
#
loop_
_entity.id
_entity.type
_entity.pdbx_description
1 polymer ?
#
loop_
_entity_poly.entity_id
_entity_poly.type
_entity_poly.pdbx_seq_one_letter_code
_entity_poly.pdbx_strand_id
1 'polypeptide(L)'
;PYSMYETKINKLQSKTTGKLIIKEYPTASAHTGHFKNLLSELSMKKSFKPDIIFIDYLNICSSARFKPGANVNSYTYIKSIAEELRGLAVENDVTIFSATHTTRGGFVSSDAGLEDTSERSGLPATADYMFALISCEELEERNEILVKQLTASYSHLRAYVTRHDLLCS
;
A
#
# COMPACT_ATOMS: atom_id res chain seq x y z
N PRO A 1 15.46 8.57 23.38
CA PRO A 1 14.76 9.07 23.36
C PRO A 1 13.58 9.75 22.80
N TYR A 2 12.53 9.88 23.60
CA TYR A 2 11.27 10.46 23.17
C TYR A 2 11.41 11.93 22.70
N SER A 3 12.26 12.70 23.37
CA SER A 3 12.57 14.09 23.02
C SER A 3 13.19 14.28 21.63
N MET A 4 14.02 13.35 21.18
CA MET A 4 14.56 13.38 19.80
C MET A 4 13.48 13.12 18.75
N TYR A 5 12.54 12.23 19.06
CA TYR A 5 11.41 11.95 18.18
C TYR A 5 10.51 13.18 18.04
N GLU A 6 10.11 13.80 19.15
CA GLU A 6 9.32 15.03 19.14
C GLU A 6 10.00 16.15 18.36
N THR A 7 11.30 16.35 18.57
CA THR A 7 12.07 17.37 17.84
C THR A 7 12.04 17.12 16.33
N LYS A 8 12.18 15.85 15.90
CA LYS A 8 12.11 15.50 14.46
C LYS A 8 10.72 15.73 13.89
N ILE A 9 9.66 15.34 14.62
CA ILE A 9 8.28 15.56 14.20
C ILE A 9 7.96 17.05 14.07
N ASN A 10 8.32 17.85 15.07
CA ASN A 10 8.10 19.30 15.05
C ASN A 10 8.87 19.97 13.89
N LYS A 11 10.10 19.52 13.62
CA LYS A 11 10.88 19.98 12.46
C LYS A 11 10.23 19.60 11.13
N LEU A 12 9.65 18.40 11.05
CA LEU A 12 8.92 17.97 9.87
C LEU A 12 7.67 18.84 9.66
N GLN A 13 6.86 19.03 10.71
CA GLN A 13 5.66 19.87 10.65
C GLN A 13 5.95 21.31 10.23
N SER A 14 7.07 21.89 10.70
CA SER A 14 7.45 23.26 10.33
C SER A 14 7.94 23.40 8.89
N LYS A 15 8.35 22.31 8.25
CA LYS A 15 8.91 22.29 6.90
C LYS A 15 7.92 21.83 5.83
N THR A 16 6.80 21.26 6.22
CA THR A 16 5.80 20.71 5.30
C THR A 16 4.48 21.47 5.40
N THR A 17 3.85 21.72 4.26
CA THR A 17 2.49 22.27 4.17
C THR A 17 1.43 21.18 4.13
N GLY A 18 1.83 19.91 4.02
CA GLY A 18 0.94 18.76 3.96
C GLY A 18 0.22 18.51 5.28
N LYS A 19 -0.91 17.85 5.20
CA LYS A 19 -1.70 17.40 6.35
C LYS A 19 -1.78 15.89 6.32
N LEU A 20 -1.57 15.24 7.47
CA LEU A 20 -1.72 13.80 7.66
C LEU A 20 -2.91 13.54 8.58
N ILE A 21 -3.77 12.62 8.17
CA ILE A 21 -4.87 12.09 8.99
C ILE A 21 -4.68 10.59 9.10
N ILE A 22 -4.65 10.07 10.32
CA ILE A 22 -4.55 8.65 10.60
C ILE A 22 -5.89 8.17 11.13
N LYS A 23 -6.41 7.10 10.56
CA LYS A 23 -7.65 6.45 10.98
C LYS A 23 -7.41 4.96 11.16
N GLU A 24 -7.72 4.48 12.34
CA GLU A 24 -7.66 3.06 12.67
C GLU A 24 -9.02 2.39 12.48
N TYR A 25 -8.99 1.16 11.98
CA TYR A 25 -10.14 0.26 11.86
C TYR A 25 -9.78 -1.11 12.44
N PRO A 26 -10.70 -1.81 13.10
CA PRO A 26 -10.45 -3.20 13.49
C PRO A 26 -10.19 -4.08 12.27
N THR A 27 -9.36 -5.11 12.45
CA THR A 27 -9.04 -6.08 11.39
C THR A 27 -10.30 -6.65 10.75
N ALA A 28 -10.31 -6.77 9.44
CA ALA A 28 -11.42 -7.29 8.63
C ALA A 28 -12.76 -6.54 8.76
N SER A 29 -12.74 -5.31 9.31
CA SER A 29 -13.97 -4.52 9.47
C SER A 29 -14.16 -3.44 8.41
N ALA A 30 -13.09 -2.98 7.78
CA ALA A 30 -13.13 -1.89 6.83
C ALA A 30 -13.15 -2.37 5.38
N HIS A 31 -14.05 -1.82 4.61
CA HIS A 31 -14.14 -1.96 3.15
C HIS A 31 -14.29 -0.59 2.49
N THR A 32 -14.30 -0.53 1.17
CA THR A 32 -14.37 0.72 0.38
C THR A 32 -15.52 1.63 0.77
N GLY A 33 -16.66 1.11 1.19
CA GLY A 33 -17.77 1.93 1.69
C GLY A 33 -17.42 2.75 2.92
N HIS A 34 -16.66 2.19 3.87
CA HIS A 34 -16.17 2.91 5.03
C HIS A 34 -15.17 4.00 4.63
N PHE A 35 -14.31 3.72 3.67
CA PHE A 35 -13.34 4.71 3.17
C PHE A 35 -14.03 5.85 2.44
N LYS A 36 -15.05 5.58 1.60
CA LYS A 36 -15.88 6.61 0.96
C LYS A 36 -16.56 7.51 1.99
N ASN A 37 -17.15 6.92 3.02
CA ASN A 37 -17.78 7.67 4.10
C ASN A 37 -16.77 8.57 4.83
N LEU A 38 -15.57 8.04 5.13
CA LEU A 38 -14.50 8.82 5.75
C LEU A 38 -14.08 9.99 4.86
N LEU A 39 -13.87 9.78 3.57
CA LEU A 39 -13.51 10.84 2.64
C LEU A 39 -14.57 11.94 2.57
N SER A 40 -15.85 11.56 2.51
CA SER A 40 -16.97 12.50 2.55
C SER A 40 -17.01 13.30 3.86
N GLU A 41 -16.83 12.63 4.99
CA GLU A 41 -16.78 13.29 6.31
C GLU A 41 -15.62 14.27 6.42
N LEU A 42 -14.42 13.90 5.95
CA LEU A 42 -13.25 14.78 5.96
C LEU A 42 -13.45 16.00 5.07
N SER A 43 -14.04 15.81 3.90
CA SER A 43 -14.36 16.92 3.00
C SER A 43 -15.34 17.89 3.63
N MET A 44 -16.46 17.38 4.18
CA MET A 44 -17.52 18.22 4.75
C MET A 44 -17.11 18.90 6.06
N LYS A 45 -16.47 18.17 6.98
CA LYS A 45 -16.20 18.68 8.33
C LYS A 45 -14.88 19.39 8.47
N LYS A 46 -13.89 19.06 7.64
CA LYS A 46 -12.52 19.57 7.76
C LYS A 46 -12.01 20.27 6.51
N SER A 47 -12.83 20.35 5.46
CA SER A 47 -12.42 20.85 4.13
C SER A 47 -11.11 20.18 3.68
N PHE A 48 -10.99 18.87 3.95
CA PHE A 48 -9.81 18.09 3.66
C PHE A 48 -10.12 17.07 2.58
N LYS A 49 -9.41 17.16 1.45
CA LYS A 49 -9.40 16.17 0.37
C LYS A 49 -7.97 15.63 0.29
N PRO A 50 -7.74 14.33 0.52
CA PRO A 50 -6.40 13.75 0.38
C PRO A 50 -6.01 13.65 -1.08
N ASP A 51 -4.72 13.77 -1.38
CA ASP A 51 -4.12 13.42 -2.67
C ASP A 51 -3.67 11.96 -2.68
N ILE A 52 -3.28 11.45 -1.50
CA ILE A 52 -2.72 10.11 -1.32
C ILE A 52 -3.40 9.43 -0.13
N ILE A 53 -3.71 8.16 -0.30
CA ILE A 53 -4.24 7.28 0.74
C ILE A 53 -3.30 6.08 0.90
N PHE A 54 -2.83 5.84 2.12
CA PHE A 54 -2.10 4.64 2.49
C PHE A 54 -3.02 3.69 3.24
N ILE A 55 -3.07 2.43 2.80
CA ILE A 55 -3.85 1.36 3.44
C ILE A 55 -2.88 0.28 3.90
N ASP A 56 -2.70 0.17 5.19
CA ASP A 56 -1.81 -0.82 5.81
C ASP A 56 -2.66 -1.90 6.50
N TYR A 57 -2.87 -3.03 5.85
CA TYR A 57 -2.54 -3.44 4.50
C TYR A 57 -3.73 -4.17 3.85
N LEU A 58 -3.61 -4.53 2.57
CA LEU A 58 -4.72 -5.00 1.74
C LEU A 58 -5.44 -6.22 2.32
N ASN A 59 -4.68 -7.23 2.80
CA ASN A 59 -5.22 -8.52 3.21
C ASN A 59 -6.07 -8.48 4.48
N ILE A 60 -5.98 -7.41 5.29
CA ILE A 60 -6.83 -7.22 6.47
C ILE A 60 -8.05 -6.33 6.21
N CYS A 61 -8.23 -5.86 4.99
CA CYS A 61 -9.47 -5.20 4.58
C CYS A 61 -10.58 -6.24 4.33
N SER A 62 -11.81 -5.77 4.33
CA SER A 62 -12.95 -6.57 3.89
C SER A 62 -13.41 -6.13 2.49
N SER A 63 -14.03 -7.05 1.74
CA SER A 63 -14.66 -6.73 0.47
C SER A 63 -16.13 -6.34 0.68
N ALA A 64 -16.59 -5.31 0.01
CA ALA A 64 -17.99 -4.91 0.02
C ALA A 64 -18.88 -5.84 -0.85
N ARG A 65 -18.26 -6.67 -1.71
CA ARG A 65 -18.97 -7.56 -2.64
C ARG A 65 -19.45 -8.84 -1.99
N PHE A 66 -18.81 -9.29 -0.90
CA PHE A 66 -19.10 -10.57 -0.26
C PHE A 66 -19.69 -10.39 1.13
N LYS A 67 -20.70 -11.20 1.45
CA LYS A 67 -21.22 -11.27 2.80
C LYS A 67 -20.23 -12.00 3.74
N PRO A 68 -20.19 -11.65 5.02
CA PRO A 68 -19.42 -12.42 6.00
C PRO A 68 -19.75 -13.91 5.94
N GLY A 69 -18.74 -14.78 5.89
CA GLY A 69 -18.92 -16.23 5.80
C GLY A 69 -19.18 -16.77 4.40
N ALA A 70 -19.15 -15.95 3.35
CA ALA A 70 -19.24 -16.44 1.98
C ALA A 70 -18.08 -17.39 1.66
N ASN A 71 -18.37 -18.52 1.03
CA ASN A 71 -17.35 -19.49 0.61
C ASN A 71 -16.68 -19.00 -0.67
N VAL A 72 -15.74 -18.09 -0.51
CA VAL A 72 -14.94 -17.50 -1.61
C VAL A 72 -13.48 -17.85 -1.35
N ASN A 73 -12.76 -18.27 -2.38
CA ASN A 73 -11.34 -18.51 -2.22
C ASN A 73 -10.59 -17.19 -1.94
N SER A 74 -9.48 -17.27 -1.22
CA SER A 74 -8.70 -16.11 -0.79
C SER A 74 -8.24 -15.25 -1.97
N TYR A 75 -7.86 -15.88 -3.07
CA TYR A 75 -7.48 -15.19 -4.30
C TYR A 75 -8.59 -14.24 -4.83
N THR A 76 -9.79 -14.79 -5.05
CA THR A 76 -10.93 -13.99 -5.53
C THR A 76 -11.31 -12.90 -4.56
N TYR A 77 -11.19 -13.18 -3.25
CA TYR A 77 -11.50 -12.23 -2.20
C TYR A 77 -10.54 -11.04 -2.21
N ILE A 78 -9.23 -11.30 -2.22
CA ILE A 78 -8.20 -10.25 -2.23
C ILE A 78 -8.22 -9.45 -3.55
N LYS A 79 -8.41 -10.13 -4.68
CA LYS A 79 -8.59 -9.47 -5.98
C LYS A 79 -9.77 -8.49 -5.93
N SER A 80 -10.89 -8.89 -5.34
CA SER A 80 -12.07 -8.03 -5.22
C SER A 80 -11.80 -6.78 -4.38
N ILE A 81 -11.05 -6.91 -3.27
CA ILE A 81 -10.63 -5.75 -2.48
C ILE A 81 -9.77 -4.81 -3.32
N ALA A 82 -8.79 -5.34 -4.05
CA ALA A 82 -7.92 -4.53 -4.90
C ALA A 82 -8.69 -3.78 -5.99
N GLU A 83 -9.63 -4.45 -6.66
CA GLU A 83 -10.52 -3.83 -7.66
C GLU A 83 -11.41 -2.74 -7.05
N GLU A 84 -11.95 -2.98 -5.86
CA GLU A 84 -12.75 -1.98 -5.14
C GLU A 84 -11.93 -0.76 -4.76
N LEU A 85 -10.68 -0.95 -4.30
CA LEU A 85 -9.77 0.14 -3.98
C LEU A 85 -9.36 0.92 -5.23
N ARG A 86 -9.12 0.23 -6.36
CA ARG A 86 -8.88 0.88 -7.63
C ARG A 86 -10.07 1.76 -8.05
N GLY A 87 -11.29 1.24 -7.91
CA GLY A 87 -12.52 2.02 -8.15
C GLY A 87 -12.59 3.26 -7.26
N LEU A 88 -12.29 3.11 -5.97
CA LEU A 88 -12.24 4.22 -5.01
C LEU A 88 -11.22 5.30 -5.43
N ALA A 89 -10.04 4.88 -5.88
CA ALA A 89 -8.98 5.79 -6.33
C ALA A 89 -9.45 6.63 -7.52
N VAL A 90 -10.02 5.99 -8.53
CA VAL A 90 -10.52 6.67 -9.75
C VAL A 90 -11.70 7.60 -9.43
N GLU A 91 -12.67 7.14 -8.63
CA GLU A 91 -13.85 7.95 -8.28
C GLU A 91 -13.51 9.22 -7.49
N ASN A 92 -12.46 9.18 -6.68
CA ASN A 92 -12.08 10.31 -5.82
C ASN A 92 -10.86 11.08 -6.32
N ASP A 93 -10.28 10.68 -7.45
CA ASP A 93 -9.06 11.29 -8.02
C ASP A 93 -7.91 11.31 -6.99
N VAL A 94 -7.60 10.14 -6.43
CA VAL A 94 -6.55 9.95 -5.41
C VAL A 94 -5.64 8.79 -5.78
N THR A 95 -4.39 8.86 -5.32
CA THR A 95 -3.48 7.73 -5.41
C THR A 95 -3.61 6.84 -4.17
N ILE A 96 -3.76 5.53 -4.35
CA ILE A 96 -3.81 4.57 -3.24
C ILE A 96 -2.54 3.71 -3.23
N PHE A 97 -1.86 3.69 -2.09
CA PHE A 97 -0.77 2.77 -1.79
C PHE A 97 -1.26 1.73 -0.80
N SER A 98 -0.97 0.47 -1.08
CA SER A 98 -1.21 -0.62 -0.14
C SER A 98 -0.10 -1.66 -0.22
N ALA A 99 -0.05 -2.54 0.76
CA ALA A 99 0.88 -3.66 0.79
C ALA A 99 0.12 -4.98 0.78
N THR A 100 0.80 -6.05 0.38
CA THR A 100 0.33 -7.42 0.48
C THR A 100 1.50 -8.34 0.79
N HIS A 101 1.24 -9.51 1.37
CA HIS A 101 2.28 -10.50 1.64
C HIS A 101 2.61 -11.31 0.38
N THR A 102 3.86 -11.72 0.28
CA THR A 102 4.29 -12.75 -0.66
C THR A 102 3.93 -14.16 -0.16
N THR A 103 3.87 -15.15 -1.04
CA THR A 103 3.77 -16.56 -0.65
C THR A 103 5.05 -17.04 0.04
N ARG A 104 4.96 -18.16 0.79
CA ARG A 104 6.12 -18.76 1.45
C ARG A 104 7.28 -19.09 0.49
N GLY A 105 7.00 -19.36 -0.78
CA GLY A 105 8.04 -19.58 -1.81
C GLY A 105 8.83 -18.33 -2.13
N GLY A 106 8.20 -17.15 -2.10
CA GLY A 106 8.87 -15.86 -2.33
C GLY A 106 9.86 -15.45 -1.24
N PHE A 107 9.74 -16.01 -0.02
CA PHE A 107 10.69 -15.73 1.07
C PHE A 107 12.07 -16.39 0.88
N VAL A 108 12.17 -17.42 0.05
CA VAL A 108 13.41 -18.21 -0.10
C VAL A 108 14.22 -17.76 -1.32
N SER A 109 13.64 -16.99 -2.19
CA SER A 109 14.24 -16.56 -3.46
C SER A 109 14.67 -15.10 -3.37
N SER A 110 15.96 -14.86 -3.54
CA SER A 110 16.50 -13.49 -3.72
C SER A 110 16.01 -12.83 -5.03
N ASP A 111 15.31 -13.58 -5.86
CA ASP A 111 14.71 -13.11 -7.11
C ASP A 111 13.17 -13.24 -7.06
N ALA A 112 12.53 -12.51 -6.14
CA ALA A 112 11.08 -12.45 -6.07
C ALA A 112 10.48 -11.96 -7.39
N GLY A 113 9.65 -12.79 -8.01
CA GLY A 113 8.93 -12.49 -9.25
C GLY A 113 7.44 -12.22 -9.02
N LEU A 114 6.72 -11.90 -10.09
CA LEU A 114 5.26 -11.76 -10.07
C LEU A 114 4.55 -13.04 -9.61
N GLU A 115 5.21 -14.20 -9.81
CA GLU A 115 4.69 -15.52 -9.48
C GLU A 115 4.67 -15.79 -7.97
N ASP A 116 5.50 -15.06 -7.21
CA ASP A 116 5.68 -15.18 -5.77
C ASP A 116 4.70 -14.31 -4.96
N THR A 117 3.95 -13.45 -5.62
CA THR A 117 2.86 -12.73 -4.92
C THR A 117 1.83 -13.75 -4.46
N SER A 118 1.35 -13.62 -3.22
CA SER A 118 0.50 -14.62 -2.52
C SER A 118 -0.73 -15.06 -3.31
N GLU A 119 -0.97 -14.44 -4.43
CA GLU A 119 -2.14 -14.59 -5.27
C GLU A 119 -1.70 -14.56 -6.73
N ARG A 120 -1.33 -15.71 -7.25
CA ARG A 120 -0.92 -15.91 -8.65
C ARG A 120 -1.83 -15.17 -9.63
N SER A 121 -1.44 -13.98 -10.08
CA SER A 121 -1.95 -13.25 -11.24
C SER A 121 -3.08 -12.22 -11.07
N GLY A 122 -3.79 -12.09 -9.94
CA GLY A 122 -4.90 -11.12 -9.85
C GLY A 122 -4.48 -9.72 -9.43
N LEU A 123 -3.59 -9.58 -8.45
CA LEU A 123 -3.11 -8.29 -7.98
C LEU A 123 -2.25 -7.56 -9.00
N PRO A 124 -1.25 -8.21 -9.67
CA PRO A 124 -0.48 -7.56 -10.72
C PRO A 124 -1.31 -6.99 -11.86
N ALA A 125 -2.45 -7.64 -12.18
CA ALA A 125 -3.36 -7.16 -13.23
C ALA A 125 -4.22 -5.96 -12.79
N THR A 126 -4.35 -5.73 -11.48
CA THR A 126 -5.19 -4.66 -10.92
C THR A 126 -4.38 -3.43 -10.56
N ALA A 127 -3.12 -3.60 -10.14
CA ALA A 127 -2.24 -2.50 -9.76
C ALA A 127 -1.63 -1.80 -10.99
N ASP A 128 -1.50 -0.47 -10.94
CA ASP A 128 -0.77 0.29 -11.97
C ASP A 128 0.74 0.12 -11.80
N TYR A 129 1.19 0.05 -10.54
CA TYR A 129 2.58 -0.20 -10.16
C TYR A 129 2.65 -1.22 -9.03
N MET A 130 3.62 -2.09 -9.09
CA MET A 130 3.90 -3.07 -8.05
C MET A 130 5.40 -3.16 -7.79
N PHE A 131 5.77 -3.14 -6.53
CA PHE A 131 7.15 -3.25 -6.06
C PHE A 131 7.26 -4.38 -5.04
N ALA A 132 8.34 -5.16 -5.14
CA ALA A 132 8.74 -6.08 -4.09
C ALA A 132 9.76 -5.40 -3.18
N LEU A 133 9.55 -5.54 -1.88
CA LEU A 133 10.52 -5.19 -0.85
C LEU A 133 11.18 -6.51 -0.40
N ILE A 134 12.46 -6.64 -0.67
CA ILE A 134 13.22 -7.87 -0.43
C ILE A 134 14.26 -7.58 0.65
N SER A 135 14.25 -8.39 1.73
CA SER A 135 15.27 -8.40 2.77
C SER A 135 15.93 -9.77 2.83
N CYS A 136 17.24 -9.78 3.11
CA CYS A 136 18.01 -10.97 3.42
C CYS A 136 19.05 -10.59 4.49
N GLU A 137 19.66 -11.59 5.14
CA GLU A 137 20.64 -11.36 6.21
C GLU A 137 21.73 -10.37 5.81
N GLU A 138 22.28 -10.48 4.59
CA GLU A 138 23.33 -9.58 4.11
C GLU A 138 22.86 -8.13 3.95
N LEU A 139 21.61 -7.91 3.55
CA LEU A 139 21.01 -6.58 3.43
C LEU A 139 20.68 -6.00 4.81
N GLU A 140 20.20 -6.84 5.72
CA GLU A 140 19.89 -6.44 7.11
C GLU A 140 21.14 -5.99 7.85
N GLU A 141 22.27 -6.70 7.71
CA GLU A 141 23.56 -6.30 8.28
C GLU A 141 24.03 -4.92 7.81
N ARG A 142 23.63 -4.53 6.57
CA ARG A 142 23.95 -3.22 5.99
C ARG A 142 22.87 -2.16 6.24
N ASN A 143 21.78 -2.50 6.93
CA ASN A 143 20.58 -1.68 7.05
C ASN A 143 20.01 -1.25 5.67
N GLU A 144 20.03 -2.18 4.71
CA GLU A 144 19.56 -1.98 3.34
C GLU A 144 18.33 -2.85 3.07
N ILE A 145 17.47 -2.39 2.17
CA ILE A 145 16.37 -3.17 1.59
C ILE A 145 16.42 -3.07 0.07
N LEU A 146 16.24 -4.18 -0.62
CA LEU A 146 16.17 -4.16 -2.08
C LEU A 146 14.73 -3.89 -2.52
N VAL A 147 14.56 -2.88 -3.35
CA VAL A 147 13.28 -2.55 -3.98
C VAL A 147 13.32 -2.98 -5.44
N LYS A 148 12.47 -3.93 -5.82
CA LYS A 148 12.36 -4.44 -7.20
C LYS A 148 11.00 -4.05 -7.78
N GLN A 149 11.00 -3.37 -8.92
CA GLN A 149 9.77 -3.14 -9.66
C GLN A 149 9.32 -4.44 -10.36
N LEU A 150 8.10 -4.87 -10.11
CA LEU A 150 7.53 -6.11 -10.68
C LEU A 150 6.68 -5.81 -11.91
N THR A 151 5.84 -4.77 -11.89
CA THR A 151 5.01 -4.38 -13.02
C THR A 151 4.78 -2.88 -13.05
N ALA A 152 4.53 -2.36 -14.26
CA ALA A 152 3.99 -1.04 -14.51
C ALA A 152 2.97 -1.17 -15.66
N SER A 153 1.82 -0.55 -15.52
CA SER A 153 0.72 -0.60 -16.50
C SER A 153 1.07 0.03 -17.85
N TYR A 154 2.11 0.86 -17.90
CA TYR A 154 2.63 1.47 -19.13
C TYR A 154 4.10 1.09 -19.35
N SER A 155 4.36 0.42 -20.47
CA SER A 155 5.68 -0.12 -20.86
C SER A 155 6.76 0.94 -21.19
N HIS A 156 6.52 2.23 -20.99
CA HIS A 156 7.41 3.31 -21.44
C HIS A 156 8.05 4.16 -20.33
N LEU A 157 7.76 3.93 -19.06
CA LEU A 157 8.47 4.61 -17.97
C LEU A 157 9.53 3.68 -17.38
N ARG A 158 10.70 3.63 -18.00
CA ARG A 158 11.92 3.17 -17.33
C ARG A 158 12.34 4.25 -16.33
N ALA A 159 11.77 4.22 -15.14
CA ALA A 159 12.34 4.95 -14.02
C ALA A 159 13.57 4.17 -13.54
N TYR A 160 14.75 4.65 -13.85
CA TYR A 160 15.97 4.21 -13.20
C TYR A 160 15.97 4.80 -11.79
N VAL A 161 15.51 4.05 -10.81
CA VAL A 161 15.81 4.33 -9.41
C VAL A 161 17.21 3.80 -9.19
N THR A 162 18.20 4.67 -9.25
CA THR A 162 19.57 4.33 -8.93
C THR A 162 19.70 4.21 -7.40
N ARG A 163 20.54 3.29 -6.97
CA ARG A 163 20.83 2.91 -5.56
C ARG A 163 21.18 4.09 -4.63
N HIS A 164 21.37 5.29 -5.18
CA HIS A 164 21.79 6.50 -4.46
C HIS A 164 20.63 7.35 -3.91
N ASP A 165 19.41 7.15 -4.38
CA ASP A 165 18.31 8.08 -4.07
C ASP A 165 17.45 7.64 -2.85
N LEU A 166 17.76 6.48 -2.25
CA LEU A 166 17.05 5.94 -1.08
C LEU A 166 17.77 6.14 0.26
N LEU A 167 18.95 6.78 0.25
CA LEU A 167 19.63 7.14 1.50
C LEU A 167 19.08 8.48 1.99
N CYS A 168 18.07 8.41 2.85
CA CYS A 168 17.67 9.56 3.67
C CYS A 168 18.83 9.96 4.57
N SER A 169 19.52 11.02 4.19
CA SER A 169 20.42 11.78 5.05
C SER A 169 19.64 12.52 6.16
#